data_79297aa2e868e69f8d9ebba50412a9f1
#
_entry.id   79297aa2e868e69f8d9ebba50412a9f1
#
_cell.length_a   1.000
_cell.length_b   1.000
_cell.length_c   1.000
_cell.angle_alpha   90.00
_cell.angle_beta   90.00
_cell.angle_gamma   90.00
#
_symmetry.space_group_name_H-M   'P 1'
#
loop_
_entity.id
_entity.type
_entity.pdbx_description
1 polymer ?
#
loop_
_entity_poly.entity_id
_entity_poly.type
_entity_poly.pdbx_seq_one_letter_code
_entity_poly.pdbx_strand_id
1 'polypeptide(L)'
;MNRDVVLFIFLALVCLSCGGGTKPKKSEPAPAVPTVSPNRDLRPIIVTFGDSLTAGQGVDPNMNYPAKLQGKLDAAGYHYRVVNAGVSGETSSQGLDRVQTVGVLHPAVVIVEFGANDGLRGLPAEATRQNLAAIVSRLQSAGAKVVIAGMQIPPNYGPQYTIGFRKIFPEVAKKFNASLIPFFLDGVGGRPELNQEDGIHPTAEGYDIVVENVWKVLEPLLR
;
A
#
# COMPACT_ATOMS: atom_id res chain seq x y z
N MET A 1 -8.61 -60.86 25.07
CA MET A 1 -9.08 -61.57 26.26
C MET A 1 -8.44 -60.87 27.46
N ASN A 2 -9.17 -60.20 28.19
CA ASN A 2 -9.33 -59.92 29.62
C ASN A 2 -9.91 -58.52 29.83
N ARG A 3 -11.11 -58.58 30.37
CA ARG A 3 -11.92 -57.50 30.90
C ARG A 3 -11.60 -57.41 32.35
N ASP A 4 -11.27 -56.21 32.86
CA ASP A 4 -11.33 -55.94 34.28
C ASP A 4 -12.24 -54.75 34.55
N VAL A 5 -13.32 -55.07 35.20
CA VAL A 5 -14.35 -54.17 35.75
C VAL A 5 -13.88 -53.69 37.09
N VAL A 6 -13.78 -52.39 37.30
CA VAL A 6 -13.57 -51.80 38.63
C VAL A 6 -14.81 -51.03 39.03
N LEU A 7 -15.43 -51.58 40.05
CA LEU A 7 -16.60 -51.10 40.77
C LEU A 7 -16.18 -50.00 41.76
N PHE A 8 -16.73 -48.79 41.64
CA PHE A 8 -16.56 -47.77 42.65
C PHE A 8 -17.86 -47.57 43.48
N ILE A 9 -17.69 -47.76 44.78
CA ILE A 9 -18.69 -47.69 45.83
C ILE A 9 -19.03 -46.22 46.11
N PHE A 10 -20.33 -45.91 46.13
CA PHE A 10 -20.86 -44.61 46.64
C PHE A 10 -20.78 -44.58 48.14
N LEU A 11 -20.11 -43.56 48.70
CA LEU A 11 -20.21 -43.22 50.11
C LEU A 11 -20.94 -41.86 50.21
N ALA A 12 -22.15 -41.92 50.70
CA ALA A 12 -22.96 -40.72 50.99
C ALA A 12 -22.57 -40.18 52.35
N LEU A 13 -22.08 -38.93 52.35
CA LEU A 13 -21.88 -38.18 53.58
C LEU A 13 -22.94 -37.08 53.68
N VAL A 14 -23.84 -37.25 54.64
CA VAL A 14 -24.82 -36.24 55.02
C VAL A 14 -24.14 -35.28 56.01
N CYS A 15 -24.06 -34.01 55.68
CA CYS A 15 -23.71 -32.96 56.63
C CYS A 15 -24.85 -31.96 56.75
N LEU A 16 -25.29 -31.80 58.01
CA LEU A 16 -26.35 -30.91 58.46
C LEU A 16 -26.04 -29.43 58.20
N SER A 17 -27.08 -28.72 57.91
CA SER A 17 -27.35 -27.30 57.93
C SER A 17 -26.70 -26.51 59.08
N CYS A 18 -26.13 -25.35 58.74
CA CYS A 18 -26.15 -24.15 59.57
C CYS A 18 -26.42 -22.93 58.67
N GLY A 19 -27.51 -22.23 58.97
CA GLY A 19 -27.95 -21.05 58.23
C GLY A 19 -27.06 -19.84 58.47
N GLY A 20 -26.63 -19.22 57.45
CA GLY A 20 -25.99 -17.91 57.46
C GLY A 20 -26.56 -17.08 56.30
N GLY A 21 -27.41 -16.11 56.65
CA GLY A 21 -28.02 -15.20 55.69
C GLY A 21 -26.99 -14.34 55.00
N THR A 22 -26.74 -14.62 53.75
CA THR A 22 -25.96 -13.74 52.87
C THR A 22 -26.85 -12.70 52.24
N LYS A 23 -26.60 -11.43 52.57
CA LYS A 23 -27.21 -10.27 51.90
C LYS A 23 -26.93 -10.35 50.38
N PRO A 24 -27.88 -10.00 49.51
CA PRO A 24 -27.66 -10.01 48.06
C PRO A 24 -26.54 -9.01 47.71
N LYS A 25 -25.48 -9.50 47.08
CA LYS A 25 -24.40 -8.71 46.53
C LYS A 25 -24.97 -7.88 45.37
N LYS A 26 -24.96 -6.55 45.53
CA LYS A 26 -25.36 -5.60 44.49
C LYS A 26 -24.53 -5.88 43.23
N SER A 27 -25.17 -6.25 42.14
CA SER A 27 -24.51 -6.50 40.87
C SER A 27 -23.82 -5.22 40.43
N GLU A 28 -22.51 -5.28 40.30
CA GLU A 28 -21.71 -4.23 39.71
C GLU A 28 -22.14 -4.08 38.21
N PRO A 29 -22.37 -2.85 37.74
CA PRO A 29 -22.73 -2.68 36.31
C PRO A 29 -21.60 -3.21 35.43
N ALA A 30 -21.96 -3.99 34.40
CA ALA A 30 -21.00 -4.51 33.42
C ALA A 30 -20.20 -3.36 32.85
N PRO A 31 -18.88 -3.54 32.57
CA PRO A 31 -18.07 -2.50 31.98
C PRO A 31 -18.71 -2.09 30.64
N ALA A 32 -18.92 -0.78 30.48
CA ALA A 32 -19.45 -0.21 29.27
C ALA A 32 -18.56 -0.62 28.08
N VAL A 33 -19.14 -1.31 27.12
CA VAL A 33 -18.46 -1.60 25.85
C VAL A 33 -18.03 -0.26 25.27
N PRO A 34 -16.73 -0.07 24.96
CA PRO A 34 -16.30 1.19 24.37
C PRO A 34 -17.05 1.39 23.08
N THR A 35 -17.88 2.42 23.01
CA THR A 35 -18.53 2.88 21.80
C THR A 35 -17.42 3.37 20.87
N VAL A 36 -17.01 2.54 19.93
CA VAL A 36 -16.14 2.93 18.82
C VAL A 36 -16.88 4.03 18.08
N SER A 37 -16.39 5.26 18.24
CA SER A 37 -16.95 6.43 17.55
C SER A 37 -16.90 6.18 16.05
N PRO A 38 -18.01 6.22 15.31
CA PRO A 38 -18.02 5.95 13.88
C PRO A 38 -17.63 7.21 13.11
N ASN A 39 -16.44 7.76 13.37
CA ASN A 39 -15.90 8.76 12.47
C ASN A 39 -15.10 8.03 11.38
N ARG A 40 -15.82 7.26 10.57
CA ARG A 40 -15.27 6.62 9.38
C ARG A 40 -15.02 7.74 8.36
N ASP A 41 -13.76 8.02 8.09
CA ASP A 41 -13.40 8.92 7.00
C ASP A 41 -13.96 8.35 5.68
N LEU A 42 -15.01 8.98 5.16
CA LEU A 42 -15.74 8.54 3.96
C LEU A 42 -15.17 9.15 2.67
N ARG A 43 -14.08 9.90 2.74
CA ARG A 43 -13.45 10.45 1.55
C ARG A 43 -13.04 9.33 0.59
N PRO A 44 -13.24 9.51 -0.73
CA PRO A 44 -12.69 8.61 -1.74
C PRO A 44 -11.18 8.46 -1.54
N ILE A 45 -10.68 7.24 -1.77
CA ILE A 45 -9.28 6.89 -1.48
C ILE A 45 -8.46 6.97 -2.75
N ILE A 46 -7.30 7.62 -2.67
CA ILE A 46 -6.20 7.49 -3.63
C ILE A 46 -5.14 6.62 -2.94
N VAL A 47 -4.82 5.47 -3.52
CA VAL A 47 -3.73 4.63 -3.00
C VAL A 47 -2.47 4.89 -3.81
N THR A 48 -1.38 5.17 -3.14
CA THR A 48 -0.03 5.19 -3.70
C THR A 48 0.59 3.81 -3.44
N PHE A 49 0.76 3.01 -4.49
CA PHE A 49 1.13 1.61 -4.42
C PHE A 49 2.46 1.38 -5.13
N GLY A 50 3.52 1.14 -4.36
CA GLY A 50 4.87 1.10 -4.91
C GLY A 50 5.93 0.57 -3.93
N ASP A 51 7.17 0.89 -4.24
CA ASP A 51 8.34 0.46 -3.49
C ASP A 51 8.87 1.54 -2.53
N SER A 52 10.19 1.67 -2.38
CA SER A 52 10.84 2.65 -1.50
C SER A 52 10.57 4.09 -1.89
N LEU A 53 10.38 4.38 -3.18
CA LEU A 53 10.05 5.72 -3.67
C LEU A 53 8.65 6.14 -3.20
N THR A 54 7.73 5.20 -3.12
CA THR A 54 6.38 5.42 -2.56
C THR A 54 6.41 5.43 -1.04
N ALA A 55 7.15 4.52 -0.39
CA ALA A 55 7.28 4.48 1.06
C ALA A 55 7.86 5.79 1.62
N GLY A 56 8.73 6.46 0.86
CA GLY A 56 9.46 7.65 1.30
C GLY A 56 10.71 7.31 2.09
N GLN A 57 11.49 6.31 1.59
CA GLN A 57 12.70 5.89 2.27
C GLN A 57 13.66 7.05 2.47
N GLY A 58 14.16 7.19 3.71
CA GLY A 58 15.18 8.17 4.09
C GLY A 58 14.70 9.61 4.28
N VAL A 59 13.39 9.88 4.14
CA VAL A 59 12.82 11.20 4.46
C VAL A 59 11.78 11.10 5.59
N ASP A 60 11.49 12.24 6.23
CA ASP A 60 10.40 12.31 7.21
C ASP A 60 9.08 11.86 6.56
N PRO A 61 8.23 11.09 7.27
CA PRO A 61 6.94 10.63 6.75
C PRO A 61 6.03 11.73 6.20
N ASN A 62 6.16 12.97 6.67
CA ASN A 62 5.41 14.11 6.14
C ASN A 62 6.02 14.73 4.88
N MET A 63 7.23 14.30 4.49
CA MET A 63 7.98 14.87 3.38
C MET A 63 8.07 13.95 2.16
N ASN A 64 7.50 12.73 2.24
CA ASN A 64 7.38 11.84 1.10
C ASN A 64 6.31 12.30 0.11
N TYR A 65 6.31 11.78 -1.12
CA TYR A 65 5.34 12.24 -2.12
C TYR A 65 3.87 11.94 -1.76
N PRO A 66 3.51 10.82 -1.10
CA PRO A 66 2.12 10.60 -0.70
C PRO A 66 1.60 11.65 0.27
N ALA A 67 2.39 12.04 1.26
CA ALA A 67 2.02 13.09 2.22
C ALA A 67 1.93 14.47 1.56
N LYS A 68 2.92 14.82 0.73
CA LYS A 68 2.91 16.06 -0.04
C LYS A 68 1.74 16.10 -1.03
N LEU A 69 1.38 14.96 -1.64
CA LEU A 69 0.20 14.85 -2.51
C LEU A 69 -1.09 15.10 -1.74
N GLN A 70 -1.22 14.58 -0.49
CA GLN A 70 -2.36 14.90 0.36
C GLN A 70 -2.46 16.41 0.60
N GLY A 71 -1.36 17.06 0.98
CA GLY A 71 -1.34 18.51 1.19
C GLY A 71 -1.75 19.29 -0.07
N LYS A 72 -1.31 18.83 -1.25
CA LYS A 72 -1.67 19.46 -2.53
C LYS A 72 -3.14 19.29 -2.86
N LEU A 73 -3.72 18.11 -2.61
CA LEU A 73 -5.15 17.85 -2.77
C LEU A 73 -5.98 18.76 -1.85
N ASP A 74 -5.61 18.84 -0.58
CA ASP A 74 -6.31 19.67 0.41
C ASP A 74 -6.25 21.15 0.03
N ALA A 75 -5.08 21.64 -0.38
CA ALA A 75 -4.89 23.03 -0.82
C ALA A 75 -5.69 23.37 -2.10
N ALA A 76 -5.88 22.39 -2.99
CA ALA A 76 -6.68 22.53 -4.19
C ALA A 76 -8.20 22.29 -3.97
N GLY A 77 -8.63 22.00 -2.74
CA GLY A 77 -10.03 21.77 -2.38
C GLY A 77 -10.59 20.41 -2.77
N TYR A 78 -9.75 19.43 -3.08
CA TYR A 78 -10.17 18.08 -3.40
C TYR A 78 -10.37 17.24 -2.12
N HIS A 79 -11.54 16.66 -1.93
CA HIS A 79 -11.87 15.84 -0.77
C HIS A 79 -11.48 14.37 -0.94
N TYR A 80 -10.19 14.09 -1.12
CA TYR A 80 -9.65 12.74 -1.21
C TYR A 80 -8.75 12.43 -0.02
N ARG A 81 -8.60 11.15 0.30
CA ARG A 81 -7.64 10.65 1.28
C ARG A 81 -6.56 9.83 0.57
N VAL A 82 -5.30 10.20 0.75
CA VAL A 82 -4.15 9.45 0.24
C VAL A 82 -3.78 8.36 1.25
N VAL A 83 -3.60 7.14 0.75
CA VAL A 83 -3.10 5.98 1.52
C VAL A 83 -1.78 5.56 0.94
N ASN A 84 -0.71 5.68 1.72
CA ASN A 84 0.60 5.19 1.36
C ASN A 84 0.66 3.66 1.54
N ALA A 85 0.82 2.94 0.44
CA ALA A 85 1.01 1.50 0.37
C ALA A 85 2.37 1.14 -0.26
N GLY A 86 3.39 1.96 -0.02
CA GLY A 86 4.78 1.70 -0.41
C GLY A 86 5.46 0.72 0.54
N VAL A 87 6.28 -0.17 0.00
CA VAL A 87 7.14 -1.09 0.78
C VAL A 87 8.53 -1.10 0.17
N SER A 88 9.51 -0.62 0.95
CA SER A 88 10.90 -0.49 0.46
C SER A 88 11.48 -1.82 -0.01
N GLY A 89 12.17 -1.76 -1.15
CA GLY A 89 12.87 -2.90 -1.75
C GLY A 89 11.98 -3.85 -2.56
N GLU A 90 10.67 -3.64 -2.63
CA GLU A 90 9.79 -4.52 -3.39
C GLU A 90 10.01 -4.41 -4.91
N THR A 91 9.96 -5.56 -5.56
CA THR A 91 9.86 -5.69 -7.01
C THR A 91 8.41 -5.70 -7.47
N SER A 92 8.19 -5.63 -8.78
CA SER A 92 6.85 -5.76 -9.38
C SER A 92 6.17 -7.09 -9.03
N SER A 93 6.93 -8.17 -8.85
CA SER A 93 6.41 -9.48 -8.43
C SER A 93 5.83 -9.42 -7.01
N GLN A 94 6.57 -8.83 -6.06
CA GLN A 94 6.11 -8.68 -4.68
C GLN A 94 4.90 -7.74 -4.58
N GLY A 95 4.87 -6.65 -5.38
CA GLY A 95 3.68 -5.82 -5.52
C GLY A 95 2.46 -6.62 -6.01
N LEU A 96 2.67 -7.51 -7.01
CA LEU A 96 1.60 -8.38 -7.53
C LEU A 96 1.06 -9.33 -6.44
N ASP A 97 1.92 -9.87 -5.59
CA ASP A 97 1.52 -10.79 -4.51
C ASP A 97 0.57 -10.13 -3.51
N ARG A 98 0.73 -8.82 -3.26
CA ARG A 98 -0.11 -8.07 -2.30
C ARG A 98 -1.14 -7.13 -2.94
N VAL A 99 -1.32 -7.10 -4.26
CA VAL A 99 -2.26 -6.19 -4.93
C VAL A 99 -3.69 -6.29 -4.39
N GLN A 100 -4.10 -7.47 -3.94
CA GLN A 100 -5.42 -7.68 -3.35
C GLN A 100 -5.65 -6.83 -2.09
N THR A 101 -4.60 -6.57 -1.28
CA THR A 101 -4.71 -5.72 -0.09
C THR A 101 -5.05 -4.27 -0.42
N VAL A 102 -4.70 -3.83 -1.63
CA VAL A 102 -5.08 -2.52 -2.17
C VAL A 102 -6.49 -2.55 -2.72
N GLY A 103 -6.85 -3.60 -3.46
CA GLY A 103 -8.17 -3.73 -4.09
C GLY A 103 -9.32 -3.71 -3.08
N VAL A 104 -9.15 -4.35 -1.90
CA VAL A 104 -10.19 -4.38 -0.86
C VAL A 104 -10.45 -3.03 -0.19
N LEU A 105 -9.61 -2.02 -0.41
CA LEU A 105 -9.84 -0.65 0.04
C LEU A 105 -10.84 0.09 -0.86
N HIS A 106 -11.25 -0.49 -1.99
CA HIS A 106 -12.10 0.11 -3.01
C HIS A 106 -11.62 1.52 -3.41
N PRO A 107 -10.35 1.68 -3.83
CA PRO A 107 -9.79 2.99 -4.13
C PRO A 107 -10.44 3.59 -5.38
N ALA A 108 -10.65 4.91 -5.36
CA ALA A 108 -11.09 5.64 -6.55
C ALA A 108 -9.96 5.70 -7.60
N VAL A 109 -8.71 5.88 -7.13
CA VAL A 109 -7.52 5.92 -7.96
C VAL A 109 -6.39 5.14 -7.29
N VAL A 110 -5.59 4.42 -8.07
CA VAL A 110 -4.32 3.83 -7.62
C VAL A 110 -3.18 4.33 -8.50
N ILE A 111 -2.15 4.88 -7.86
CA ILE A 111 -0.89 5.21 -8.51
C ILE A 111 0.04 4.01 -8.30
N VAL A 112 0.36 3.31 -9.39
CA VAL A 112 1.20 2.10 -9.40
C VAL A 112 2.63 2.49 -9.74
N GLU A 113 3.51 2.40 -8.76
CA GLU A 113 4.91 2.79 -8.86
C GLU A 113 5.80 1.57 -8.51
N PHE A 114 6.10 0.73 -9.50
CA PHE A 114 6.98 -0.43 -9.39
C PHE A 114 7.89 -0.54 -10.61
N GLY A 115 8.98 -1.24 -10.43
CA GLY A 115 9.91 -1.59 -11.49
C GLY A 115 11.32 -1.06 -11.26
N ALA A 116 11.51 -0.04 -10.43
CA ALA A 116 12.86 0.44 -10.11
C ALA A 116 13.75 -0.70 -9.60
N ASN A 117 13.28 -1.48 -8.63
CA ASN A 117 14.02 -2.63 -8.09
C ASN A 117 14.21 -3.76 -9.11
N ASP A 118 13.24 -3.98 -9.99
CA ASP A 118 13.36 -4.95 -11.08
C ASP A 118 14.51 -4.56 -12.02
N GLY A 119 14.50 -3.30 -12.45
CA GLY A 119 15.53 -2.75 -13.34
C GLY A 119 16.91 -2.72 -12.72
N LEU A 120 17.05 -2.24 -11.48
CA LEU A 120 18.31 -2.16 -10.76
C LEU A 120 18.91 -3.55 -10.46
N ARG A 121 18.07 -4.58 -10.35
CA ARG A 121 18.51 -5.97 -10.17
C ARG A 121 18.72 -6.71 -11.50
N GLY A 122 18.50 -6.04 -12.63
CA GLY A 122 18.66 -6.64 -13.95
C GLY A 122 17.67 -7.78 -14.24
N LEU A 123 16.48 -7.76 -13.61
CA LEU A 123 15.46 -8.77 -13.84
C LEU A 123 14.94 -8.70 -15.28
N PRO A 124 14.43 -9.83 -15.83
CA PRO A 124 13.90 -9.82 -17.19
C PRO A 124 12.79 -8.78 -17.36
N ALA A 125 12.95 -7.85 -18.29
CA ALA A 125 11.99 -6.78 -18.58
C ALA A 125 10.58 -7.33 -18.90
N GLU A 126 10.51 -8.52 -19.51
CA GLU A 126 9.26 -9.22 -19.80
C GLU A 126 8.51 -9.62 -18.52
N ALA A 127 9.22 -10.08 -17.47
CA ALA A 127 8.60 -10.41 -16.20
C ALA A 127 8.02 -9.17 -15.52
N THR A 128 8.74 -8.06 -15.51
CA THR A 128 8.25 -6.77 -15.00
C THR A 128 6.99 -6.33 -15.76
N ARG A 129 6.98 -6.46 -17.09
CA ARG A 129 5.81 -6.14 -17.92
C ARG A 129 4.59 -6.98 -17.58
N GLN A 130 4.77 -8.29 -17.39
CA GLN A 130 3.69 -9.20 -17.04
C GLN A 130 3.12 -8.90 -15.65
N ASN A 131 3.97 -8.64 -14.68
CA ASN A 131 3.58 -8.30 -13.32
C ASN A 131 2.78 -6.99 -13.28
N LEU A 132 3.29 -5.92 -13.92
CA LEU A 132 2.59 -4.65 -14.01
C LEU A 132 1.24 -4.79 -14.72
N ALA A 133 1.17 -5.55 -15.82
CA ALA A 133 -0.07 -5.83 -16.51
C ALA A 133 -1.09 -6.53 -15.62
N ALA A 134 -0.65 -7.51 -14.82
CA ALA A 134 -1.51 -8.23 -13.88
C ALA A 134 -1.99 -7.33 -12.73
N ILE A 135 -1.10 -6.48 -12.18
CA ILE A 135 -1.44 -5.49 -11.15
C ILE A 135 -2.54 -4.54 -11.67
N VAL A 136 -2.32 -3.93 -12.83
CA VAL A 136 -3.27 -3.00 -13.43
C VAL A 136 -4.62 -3.67 -13.69
N SER A 137 -4.62 -4.87 -14.27
CA SER A 137 -5.83 -5.64 -14.53
C SER A 137 -6.65 -5.90 -13.25
N ARG A 138 -5.99 -6.33 -12.17
CA ARG A 138 -6.67 -6.61 -10.89
C ARG A 138 -7.24 -5.34 -10.25
N LEU A 139 -6.51 -4.23 -10.30
CA LEU A 139 -6.96 -2.96 -9.74
C LEU A 139 -8.14 -2.37 -10.53
N GLN A 140 -8.10 -2.43 -11.86
CA GLN A 140 -9.23 -2.01 -12.68
C GLN A 140 -10.46 -2.90 -12.49
N SER A 141 -10.26 -4.21 -12.33
CA SER A 141 -11.35 -5.15 -12.00
C SER A 141 -11.98 -4.85 -10.63
N ALA A 142 -11.22 -4.26 -9.71
CA ALA A 142 -11.74 -3.76 -8.43
C ALA A 142 -12.41 -2.37 -8.53
N GLY A 143 -12.51 -1.80 -9.73
CA GLY A 143 -13.18 -0.51 -10.00
C GLY A 143 -12.27 0.73 -9.90
N ALA A 144 -10.98 0.56 -9.68
CA ALA A 144 -10.04 1.69 -9.57
C ALA A 144 -9.66 2.27 -10.93
N LYS A 145 -9.56 3.60 -11.01
CA LYS A 145 -8.75 4.25 -12.06
C LYS A 145 -7.28 4.01 -11.74
N VAL A 146 -6.47 3.65 -12.75
CA VAL A 146 -5.05 3.37 -12.54
C VAL A 146 -4.18 4.40 -13.25
N VAL A 147 -3.20 4.92 -12.51
CA VAL A 147 -2.10 5.74 -13.01
C VAL A 147 -0.82 4.93 -12.88
N ILE A 148 -0.12 4.71 -13.97
CA ILE A 148 1.16 4.00 -13.98
C ILE A 148 2.28 5.04 -13.90
N ALA A 149 3.18 4.88 -12.95
CA ALA A 149 4.40 5.67 -12.84
C ALA A 149 5.51 5.01 -13.67
N GLY A 150 5.88 5.63 -14.78
CA GLY A 150 6.95 5.15 -15.65
C GLY A 150 8.32 5.27 -14.98
N MET A 151 9.18 4.25 -15.19
CA MET A 151 10.53 4.19 -14.66
C MET A 151 11.58 4.12 -15.76
N GLN A 152 12.76 4.63 -15.43
CA GLN A 152 13.97 4.50 -16.21
C GLN A 152 15.09 3.98 -15.30
N ILE A 153 16.03 3.28 -15.88
CA ILE A 153 17.21 2.76 -15.19
C ILE A 153 18.48 3.40 -15.75
N PRO A 154 19.55 3.48 -14.97
CA PRO A 154 20.81 4.08 -15.41
C PRO A 154 21.36 3.42 -16.69
N PRO A 155 22.07 4.19 -17.55
CA PRO A 155 22.53 3.71 -18.86
C PRO A 155 23.60 2.63 -18.80
N ASN A 156 24.26 2.44 -17.66
CA ASN A 156 25.28 1.41 -17.45
C ASN A 156 24.77 -0.03 -17.54
N TYR A 157 23.43 -0.25 -17.56
CA TYR A 157 22.81 -1.56 -17.83
C TYR A 157 22.78 -1.93 -19.31
N GLY A 158 23.31 -1.07 -20.18
CA GLY A 158 23.36 -1.26 -21.62
C GLY A 158 22.12 -0.80 -22.37
N PRO A 159 22.28 -0.34 -23.63
CA PRO A 159 21.21 0.33 -24.36
C PRO A 159 20.01 -0.60 -24.68
N GLN A 160 20.27 -1.87 -24.97
CA GLN A 160 19.21 -2.83 -25.28
C GLN A 160 18.26 -3.02 -24.11
N TYR A 161 18.82 -3.20 -22.91
CA TYR A 161 18.03 -3.40 -21.70
C TYR A 161 17.31 -2.11 -21.27
N THR A 162 17.99 -0.99 -21.22
CA THR A 162 17.43 0.30 -20.80
C THR A 162 16.28 0.77 -21.70
N ILE A 163 16.44 0.63 -23.03
CA ILE A 163 15.41 0.98 -24.02
C ILE A 163 14.20 0.02 -23.87
N GLY A 164 14.47 -1.28 -23.75
CA GLY A 164 13.43 -2.29 -23.56
C GLY A 164 12.64 -2.05 -22.27
N PHE A 165 13.36 -1.79 -21.17
CA PHE A 165 12.75 -1.53 -19.86
C PHE A 165 11.85 -0.28 -19.89
N ARG A 166 12.32 0.83 -20.44
CA ARG A 166 11.52 2.07 -20.54
C ARG A 166 10.21 1.90 -21.32
N LYS A 167 10.19 1.00 -22.31
CA LYS A 167 9.00 0.74 -23.15
C LYS A 167 7.88 0.00 -22.41
N ILE A 168 8.18 -0.71 -21.32
CA ILE A 168 7.20 -1.49 -20.56
C ILE A 168 5.99 -0.64 -20.16
N PHE A 169 6.26 0.51 -19.57
CA PHE A 169 5.24 1.36 -18.93
C PHE A 169 4.22 1.92 -19.93
N PRO A 170 4.62 2.56 -21.03
CA PRO A 170 3.67 3.02 -22.04
C PRO A 170 2.94 1.86 -22.77
N GLU A 171 3.58 0.71 -22.94
CA GLU A 171 2.92 -0.47 -23.53
C GLU A 171 1.80 -1.00 -22.62
N VAL A 172 2.07 -1.13 -21.31
CA VAL A 172 1.06 -1.55 -20.33
C VAL A 172 -0.03 -0.49 -20.21
N ALA A 173 0.31 0.79 -20.09
CA ALA A 173 -0.66 1.87 -20.04
C ALA A 173 -1.61 1.87 -21.25
N LYS A 174 -1.07 1.74 -22.45
CA LYS A 174 -1.85 1.64 -23.69
C LYS A 174 -2.77 0.41 -23.71
N LYS A 175 -2.25 -0.75 -23.31
CA LYS A 175 -3.00 -2.02 -23.30
C LYS A 175 -4.24 -1.95 -22.42
N PHE A 176 -4.15 -1.28 -21.28
CA PHE A 176 -5.23 -1.20 -20.28
C PHE A 176 -5.97 0.13 -20.28
N ASN A 177 -5.68 1.02 -21.21
CA ASN A 177 -6.22 2.40 -21.24
C ASN A 177 -6.03 3.09 -19.86
N ALA A 178 -4.87 2.87 -19.24
CA ALA A 178 -4.48 3.49 -17.98
C ALA A 178 -3.74 4.80 -18.22
N SER A 179 -3.82 5.74 -17.28
CA SER A 179 -3.04 6.96 -17.32
C SER A 179 -1.56 6.68 -17.06
N LEU A 180 -0.66 7.46 -17.66
CA LEU A 180 0.78 7.26 -17.56
C LEU A 180 1.47 8.55 -17.11
N ILE A 181 2.27 8.46 -16.06
CA ILE A 181 3.34 9.42 -15.78
C ILE A 181 4.55 8.93 -16.59
N PRO A 182 5.01 9.67 -17.63
CA PRO A 182 6.03 9.14 -18.55
C PRO A 182 7.34 8.76 -17.86
N PHE A 183 7.76 9.55 -16.89
CA PHE A 183 8.87 9.26 -15.99
C PHE A 183 8.58 9.84 -14.60
N PHE A 184 8.51 8.98 -13.60
CA PHE A 184 8.15 9.37 -12.23
C PHE A 184 9.16 10.35 -11.62
N LEU A 185 10.45 10.10 -11.84
CA LEU A 185 11.57 10.92 -11.36
C LEU A 185 12.02 12.00 -12.37
N ASP A 186 11.13 12.44 -13.26
CA ASP A 186 11.49 13.50 -14.22
C ASP A 186 11.89 14.79 -13.47
N GLY A 187 13.03 15.36 -13.86
CA GLY A 187 13.63 16.50 -13.18
C GLY A 187 14.36 16.18 -11.86
N VAL A 188 14.34 14.93 -11.38
CA VAL A 188 14.98 14.48 -10.13
C VAL A 188 16.06 13.43 -10.38
N GLY A 189 15.76 12.43 -11.18
CA GLY A 189 16.67 11.32 -11.44
C GLY A 189 18.01 11.78 -12.00
N GLY A 190 19.11 11.32 -11.38
CA GLY A 190 20.46 11.68 -11.76
C GLY A 190 20.94 13.07 -11.32
N ARG A 191 20.18 13.78 -10.49
CA ARG A 191 20.59 15.07 -9.89
C ARG A 191 21.00 14.87 -8.44
N PRO A 192 22.31 14.96 -8.11
CA PRO A 192 22.80 14.72 -6.76
C PRO A 192 22.12 15.61 -5.69
N GLU A 193 21.81 16.85 -6.03
CA GLU A 193 21.20 17.82 -5.11
C GLU A 193 19.74 17.50 -4.76
N LEU A 194 19.07 16.64 -5.54
CA LEU A 194 17.68 16.23 -5.35
C LEU A 194 17.53 14.78 -4.93
N ASN A 195 18.65 14.06 -4.78
CA ASN A 195 18.71 12.68 -4.32
C ASN A 195 19.57 12.55 -3.07
N GLN A 196 19.29 11.55 -2.28
CA GLN A 196 20.08 11.16 -1.12
C GLN A 196 21.46 10.66 -1.60
N GLU A 197 22.39 10.40 -0.66
CA GLU A 197 23.74 9.96 -0.97
C GLU A 197 23.82 8.69 -1.82
N ASP A 198 22.77 7.85 -1.78
CA ASP A 198 22.67 6.65 -2.61
C ASP A 198 22.39 6.93 -4.10
N GLY A 199 22.00 8.15 -4.44
CA GLY A 199 21.74 8.61 -5.80
C GLY A 199 20.46 8.11 -6.46
N ILE A 200 19.62 7.36 -5.73
CA ILE A 200 18.40 6.74 -6.26
C ILE A 200 17.12 7.12 -5.52
N HIS A 201 17.22 7.56 -4.25
CA HIS A 201 16.07 8.01 -3.49
C HIS A 201 16.04 9.54 -3.43
N PRO A 202 14.90 10.18 -3.73
CA PRO A 202 14.76 11.63 -3.65
C PRO A 202 14.97 12.17 -2.23
N THR A 203 15.49 13.40 -2.13
CA THR A 203 15.38 14.22 -0.92
C THR A 203 13.95 14.74 -0.76
N ALA A 204 13.68 15.45 0.34
CA ALA A 204 12.39 16.13 0.53
C ALA A 204 12.08 17.12 -0.62
N GLU A 205 13.10 17.86 -1.08
CA GLU A 205 12.99 18.78 -2.23
C GLU A 205 12.78 18.02 -3.55
N GLY A 206 13.44 16.88 -3.72
CA GLY A 206 13.21 15.99 -4.86
C GLY A 206 11.75 15.53 -4.93
N TYR A 207 11.14 15.22 -3.78
CA TYR A 207 9.74 14.83 -3.73
C TYR A 207 8.76 15.97 -4.06
N ASP A 208 9.12 17.24 -3.89
CA ASP A 208 8.29 18.35 -4.38
C ASP A 208 8.11 18.30 -5.90
N ILE A 209 9.19 17.98 -6.64
CA ILE A 209 9.15 17.82 -8.09
C ILE A 209 8.37 16.56 -8.48
N VAL A 210 8.58 15.45 -7.75
CA VAL A 210 7.84 14.20 -7.99
C VAL A 210 6.33 14.41 -7.87
N VAL A 211 5.88 15.16 -6.85
CA VAL A 211 4.45 15.48 -6.68
C VAL A 211 3.91 16.24 -7.87
N GLU A 212 4.66 17.18 -8.44
CA GLU A 212 4.23 17.90 -9.65
C GLU A 212 4.11 16.96 -10.86
N ASN A 213 5.00 15.98 -11.01
CA ASN A 213 4.90 14.99 -12.07
C ASN A 213 3.65 14.11 -11.90
N VAL A 214 3.35 13.71 -10.67
CA VAL A 214 2.12 12.98 -10.33
C VAL A 214 0.89 13.83 -10.57
N TRP A 215 0.89 15.07 -10.12
CA TRP A 215 -0.25 15.99 -10.18
C TRP A 215 -0.75 16.22 -11.59
N LYS A 216 0.15 16.48 -12.53
CA LYS A 216 -0.16 16.72 -13.97
C LYS A 216 -1.04 15.62 -14.58
N VAL A 217 -0.89 14.38 -14.08
CA VAL A 217 -1.61 13.22 -14.61
C VAL A 217 -2.81 12.85 -13.75
N LEU A 218 -2.71 13.07 -12.44
CA LEU A 218 -3.76 12.73 -11.49
C LEU A 218 -4.93 13.72 -11.52
N GLU A 219 -4.66 15.02 -11.49
CA GLU A 219 -5.70 16.06 -11.36
C GLU A 219 -6.84 15.93 -12.37
N PRO A 220 -6.60 15.66 -13.67
CA PRO A 220 -7.67 15.47 -14.64
C PRO A 220 -8.61 14.27 -14.37
N LEU A 221 -8.19 13.36 -13.49
CA LEU A 221 -8.97 12.18 -13.10
C LEU A 221 -9.87 12.42 -11.88
N LEU A 222 -9.61 13.51 -11.15
CA LEU A 222 -10.33 13.90 -9.94
C LEU A 222 -11.59 14.68 -10.31
N ARG A 223 -12.73 14.27 -9.76
CA ARG A 223 -14.01 14.96 -9.97
C ARG A 223 -14.85 14.85 -8.72
#